data_7a0b55634240d5be9f327a97b4d5cd3e
#
_entry.id   7a0b55634240d5be9f327a97b4d5cd3e
#
_cell.length_a   1.000
_cell.length_b   1.000
_cell.length_c   1.000
_cell.angle_alpha   90.00
_cell.angle_beta   90.00
_cell.angle_gamma   90.00
#
_symmetry.space_group_name_H-M   'P 1'
#
loop_
_entity.id
_entity.type
_entity.pdbx_description
1 polymer ?
#
loop_
_entity_poly.entity_id
_entity_poly.type
_entity_poly.pdbx_seq_one_letter_code
_entity_poly.pdbx_strand_id
1 'polypeptide(L)'
;MRLIDTQTLKLKDFGVDPPPYAILSHTWGKEEVTFQDMADLDAARKKKGFSKIEQCCRQARQDGFDWTWVDTCCIDKTSSAELSETINSMFSWYERAMKCYAILNDVVATRDELFPPPGQDAPNNSQRRPSWMYPHHKNPHSSTPVGGPVVGRCKSLSRPTMSNFTTVTGST
;
A
#
# COMPACT_ATOMS: atom_id res chain seq x y z
N MET A 1 18.24 -3.59 3.65
CA MET A 1 16.83 -3.33 3.24
C MET A 1 16.78 -3.02 1.77
N ARG A 2 15.99 -3.75 0.96
CA ARG A 2 15.80 -3.44 -0.46
C ARG A 2 14.59 -2.56 -0.68
N LEU A 3 14.70 -1.63 -1.64
CA LEU A 3 13.62 -0.76 -2.08
C LEU A 3 13.48 -0.83 -3.59
N ILE A 4 12.30 -0.49 -4.10
CA ILE A 4 12.01 -0.35 -5.52
C ILE A 4 12.23 1.11 -5.90
N ASP A 5 13.00 1.34 -6.93
CA ASP A 5 13.09 2.63 -7.61
C ASP A 5 11.75 2.92 -8.32
N THR A 6 11.11 4.01 -7.98
CA THR A 6 9.76 4.32 -8.46
C THR A 6 9.69 4.65 -9.95
N GLN A 7 10.81 5.01 -10.58
CA GLN A 7 10.88 5.32 -12.00
C GLN A 7 11.21 4.09 -12.83
N THR A 8 12.23 3.33 -12.41
CA THR A 8 12.75 2.18 -13.19
C THR A 8 12.13 0.85 -12.80
N LEU A 9 11.44 0.80 -11.65
CA LEU A 9 10.87 -0.41 -11.02
C LEU A 9 11.93 -1.45 -10.66
N LYS A 10 13.21 -1.08 -10.59
CA LYS A 10 14.30 -1.97 -10.22
C LYS A 10 14.51 -1.95 -8.71
N LEU A 11 14.92 -3.10 -8.18
CA LEU A 11 15.30 -3.24 -6.78
C LEU A 11 16.72 -2.71 -6.55
N LYS A 12 16.91 -2.03 -5.41
CA LYS A 12 18.22 -1.60 -4.91
C LYS A 12 18.33 -1.90 -3.43
N ASP A 13 19.48 -2.40 -3.00
CA ASP A 13 19.78 -2.64 -1.58
C ASP A 13 20.45 -1.41 -0.96
N PHE A 14 19.93 -1.00 0.22
CA PHE A 14 20.42 0.14 1.00
C PHE A 14 21.01 -0.27 2.36
N GLY A 15 21.09 -1.57 2.63
CA GLY A 15 21.57 -2.03 3.94
C GLY A 15 20.69 -1.52 5.10
N VAL A 16 21.33 -0.85 6.06
CA VAL A 16 20.67 -0.41 7.32
C VAL A 16 20.13 1.02 7.28
N ASP A 17 20.57 1.84 6.33
CA ASP A 17 20.21 3.26 6.24
C ASP A 17 19.59 3.62 4.88
N PRO A 18 18.29 3.29 4.68
CA PRO A 18 17.58 3.60 3.46
C PRO A 18 17.26 5.11 3.40
N PRO A 19 17.19 5.69 2.18
CA PRO A 19 16.68 7.04 1.97
C PRO A 19 15.20 7.13 2.36
N PRO A 20 14.58 8.34 2.36
CA PRO A 20 13.15 8.49 2.53
C PRO A 20 12.36 7.64 1.53
N TYR A 21 11.40 6.86 2.01
CA TYR A 21 10.62 5.94 1.18
C TYR A 21 9.16 5.87 1.60
N ALA A 22 8.34 5.45 0.67
CA ALA A 22 6.97 5.04 0.93
C ALA A 22 6.89 3.51 1.13
N ILE A 23 5.87 3.03 1.84
CA ILE A 23 5.65 1.61 2.09
C ILE A 23 4.24 1.21 1.65
N LEU A 24 4.10 0.02 1.05
CA LEU A 24 2.82 -0.54 0.67
C LEU A 24 2.33 -1.56 1.68
N SER A 25 1.11 -1.36 2.16
CA SER A 25 0.34 -2.36 2.90
C SER A 25 -0.78 -2.89 2.02
N HIS A 26 -0.84 -4.20 1.79
CA HIS A 26 -1.84 -4.79 0.91
C HIS A 26 -2.17 -6.23 1.30
N THR A 27 -3.34 -6.69 0.90
CA THR A 27 -3.70 -8.10 0.99
C THR A 27 -3.08 -8.87 -0.17
N TRP A 28 -2.47 -10.02 0.12
CA TRP A 28 -1.87 -10.88 -0.90
C TRP A 28 -2.93 -11.60 -1.71
N GLY A 29 -2.73 -11.60 -3.03
CA GLY A 29 -3.51 -12.38 -3.98
C GLY A 29 -2.80 -13.68 -4.38
N LYS A 30 -3.39 -14.39 -5.35
CA LYS A 30 -2.82 -15.66 -5.83
C LYS A 30 -1.59 -15.50 -6.74
N GLU A 31 -1.43 -14.34 -7.39
CA GLU A 31 -0.40 -14.08 -8.40
C GLU A 31 0.41 -12.83 -8.02
N GLU A 32 0.99 -12.84 -6.81
CA GLU A 32 1.88 -11.77 -6.37
C GLU A 32 3.24 -11.84 -7.08
N VAL A 33 3.85 -10.68 -7.26
CA VAL A 33 5.22 -10.57 -7.77
C VAL A 33 6.18 -10.83 -6.62
N THR A 34 7.06 -11.80 -6.80
CA THR A 34 8.09 -12.16 -5.83
C THR A 34 9.40 -11.43 -6.08
N PHE A 35 10.35 -11.56 -5.15
CA PHE A 35 11.69 -11.03 -5.32
C PHE A 35 12.37 -11.57 -6.59
N GLN A 36 12.21 -12.87 -6.86
CA GLN A 36 12.79 -13.53 -8.04
C GLN A 36 12.19 -13.00 -9.34
N ASP A 37 10.90 -12.68 -9.36
CA ASP A 37 10.24 -12.14 -10.55
C ASP A 37 10.78 -10.75 -10.92
N MET A 38 11.27 -9.97 -9.96
CA MET A 38 11.83 -8.64 -10.22
C MET A 38 13.12 -8.65 -11.04
N ALA A 39 13.74 -9.81 -11.24
CA ALA A 39 14.87 -9.97 -12.14
C ALA A 39 14.46 -9.83 -13.63
N ASP A 40 13.21 -10.18 -13.96
CA ASP A 40 12.62 -10.03 -15.30
C ASP A 40 11.30 -9.27 -15.20
N LEU A 41 11.37 -7.96 -15.40
CA LEU A 41 10.21 -7.08 -15.31
C LEU A 41 9.13 -7.38 -16.37
N ASP A 42 9.50 -7.90 -17.53
CA ASP A 42 8.53 -8.24 -18.58
C ASP A 42 7.72 -9.49 -18.21
N ALA A 43 8.34 -10.43 -17.53
CA ALA A 43 7.65 -11.57 -16.94
C ALA A 43 6.81 -11.14 -15.72
N ALA A 44 7.36 -10.28 -14.84
CA ALA A 44 6.66 -9.77 -13.66
C ALA A 44 5.37 -9.02 -14.02
N ARG A 45 5.39 -8.22 -15.09
CA ARG A 45 4.23 -7.46 -15.58
C ARG A 45 3.03 -8.30 -15.97
N LYS A 46 3.24 -9.58 -16.30
CA LYS A 46 2.15 -10.51 -16.63
C LYS A 46 1.38 -11.00 -15.41
N LYS A 47 1.94 -10.84 -14.20
CA LYS A 47 1.28 -11.23 -12.95
C LYS A 47 0.28 -10.17 -12.50
N LYS A 48 -0.87 -10.60 -11.98
CA LYS A 48 -1.93 -9.68 -11.50
C LYS A 48 -1.44 -8.76 -10.38
N GLY A 49 -0.58 -9.26 -9.49
CA GLY A 49 -0.01 -8.48 -8.40
C GLY A 49 0.87 -7.31 -8.84
N PHE A 50 1.38 -7.32 -10.10
CA PHE A 50 2.23 -6.25 -10.60
C PHE A 50 1.53 -4.89 -10.63
N SER A 51 0.23 -4.86 -10.91
CA SER A 51 -0.56 -3.62 -10.92
C SER A 51 -0.51 -2.86 -9.59
N LYS A 52 -0.42 -3.57 -8.46
CA LYS A 52 -0.29 -2.97 -7.13
C LYS A 52 1.06 -2.26 -6.96
N ILE A 53 2.14 -2.89 -7.43
CA ILE A 53 3.49 -2.32 -7.40
C ILE A 53 3.54 -1.06 -8.27
N GLU A 54 3.02 -1.14 -9.48
CA GLU A 54 3.00 -0.03 -10.43
C GLU A 54 2.18 1.16 -9.90
N GLN A 55 1.00 0.90 -9.32
CA GLN A 55 0.17 1.94 -8.68
C GLN A 55 0.88 2.57 -7.49
N CYS A 56 1.50 1.75 -6.63
CA CYS A 56 2.28 2.23 -5.48
C CYS A 56 3.43 3.13 -5.94
N CYS A 57 4.23 2.69 -6.91
CA CYS A 57 5.35 3.47 -7.45
C CYS A 57 4.88 4.76 -8.11
N ARG A 58 3.79 4.73 -8.88
CA ARG A 58 3.20 5.93 -9.49
C ARG A 58 2.75 6.93 -8.43
N GLN A 59 2.07 6.47 -7.38
CA GLN A 59 1.62 7.34 -6.29
C GLN A 59 2.81 7.90 -5.51
N ALA A 60 3.82 7.08 -5.23
CA ALA A 60 5.03 7.51 -4.55
C ALA A 60 5.74 8.64 -5.31
N ARG A 61 5.87 8.53 -6.64
CA ARG A 61 6.43 9.62 -7.48
C ARG A 61 5.61 10.91 -7.40
N GLN A 62 4.28 10.80 -7.45
CA GLN A 62 3.40 11.97 -7.33
C GLN A 62 3.57 12.68 -5.98
N ASP A 63 3.88 11.91 -4.94
CA ASP A 63 4.12 12.42 -3.60
C ASP A 63 5.59 12.83 -3.35
N GLY A 64 6.46 12.72 -4.36
CA GLY A 64 7.87 13.13 -4.31
C GLY A 64 8.81 12.10 -3.71
N PHE A 65 8.46 10.81 -3.71
CA PHE A 65 9.32 9.72 -3.26
C PHE A 65 9.94 8.96 -4.43
N ASP A 66 11.25 8.81 -4.42
CA ASP A 66 11.97 8.02 -5.41
C ASP A 66 11.97 6.52 -5.08
N TRP A 67 11.63 6.16 -3.83
CA TRP A 67 11.75 4.81 -3.32
C TRP A 67 10.47 4.32 -2.64
N THR A 68 10.15 3.05 -2.86
CA THR A 68 9.03 2.38 -2.18
C THR A 68 9.41 0.96 -1.74
N TRP A 69 8.77 0.48 -0.68
CA TRP A 69 8.92 -0.88 -0.17
C TRP A 69 7.62 -1.66 -0.29
N VAL A 70 7.73 -2.89 -0.80
CA VAL A 70 6.61 -3.82 -0.95
C VAL A 70 7.07 -5.19 -0.47
N ASP A 71 6.40 -5.77 0.50
CA ASP A 71 6.80 -6.99 1.19
C ASP A 71 6.84 -8.23 0.29
N THR A 72 6.08 -8.26 -0.80
CA THR A 72 6.05 -9.40 -1.71
C THR A 72 7.31 -9.51 -2.54
N CYS A 73 7.91 -8.40 -2.98
CA CYS A 73 9.02 -8.38 -3.92
C CYS A 73 10.31 -7.75 -3.38
N CYS A 74 10.28 -7.02 -2.26
CA CYS A 74 11.49 -6.50 -1.63
C CYS A 74 12.19 -7.51 -0.70
N ILE A 75 11.54 -8.64 -0.37
CA ILE A 75 12.05 -9.68 0.52
C ILE A 75 12.33 -10.94 -0.29
N ASP A 76 13.54 -11.49 -0.16
CA ASP A 76 13.80 -12.85 -0.64
C ASP A 76 13.26 -13.88 0.37
N LYS A 77 12.05 -14.36 0.10
CA LYS A 77 11.37 -15.36 0.94
C LYS A 77 11.95 -16.76 0.83
N THR A 78 12.86 -16.99 -0.12
CA THR A 78 13.57 -18.27 -0.24
C THR A 78 14.75 -18.36 0.75
N SER A 79 15.22 -17.22 1.26
CA SER A 79 16.23 -17.14 2.31
C SER A 79 15.57 -17.09 3.69
N SER A 80 15.67 -18.16 4.46
CA SER A 80 15.12 -18.22 5.83
C SER A 80 15.77 -17.20 6.77
N ALA A 81 17.06 -16.92 6.58
CA ALA A 81 17.78 -15.92 7.36
C ALA A 81 17.25 -14.51 7.09
N GLU A 82 17.09 -14.14 5.82
CA GLU A 82 16.55 -12.84 5.43
C GLU A 82 15.10 -12.68 5.88
N LEU A 83 14.29 -13.73 5.74
CA LEU A 83 12.89 -13.70 6.17
C LEU A 83 12.79 -13.46 7.68
N SER A 84 13.60 -14.12 8.49
CA SER A 84 13.64 -13.93 9.95
C SER A 84 14.08 -12.52 10.33
N GLU A 85 15.13 -11.99 9.70
CA GLU A 85 15.57 -10.60 9.91
C GLU A 85 14.50 -9.60 9.53
N THR A 86 13.83 -9.81 8.39
CA THR A 86 12.75 -8.98 7.90
C THR A 86 11.57 -8.93 8.87
N ILE A 87 11.12 -10.08 9.38
CA ILE A 87 10.00 -10.15 10.33
C ILE A 87 10.33 -9.34 11.59
N ASN A 88 11.54 -9.46 12.11
CA ASN A 88 11.98 -8.72 13.29
C ASN A 88 12.10 -7.20 13.03
N SER A 89 12.44 -6.81 11.80
CA SER A 89 12.68 -5.41 11.43
C SER A 89 11.44 -4.71 10.86
N MET A 90 10.42 -5.46 10.44
CA MET A 90 9.27 -4.96 9.68
C MET A 90 8.54 -3.84 10.40
N PHE A 91 8.34 -3.96 11.72
CA PHE A 91 7.69 -2.90 12.51
C PHE A 91 8.46 -1.58 12.40
N SER A 92 9.78 -1.63 12.57
CA SER A 92 10.66 -0.46 12.45
C SER A 92 10.63 0.13 11.03
N TRP A 93 10.49 -0.70 9.99
CA TRP A 93 10.40 -0.20 8.62
C TRP A 93 9.08 0.52 8.35
N TYR A 94 7.96 0.04 8.90
CA TYR A 94 6.69 0.76 8.85
C TYR A 94 6.74 2.08 9.63
N GLU A 95 7.39 2.10 10.80
CA GLU A 95 7.56 3.30 11.63
C GLU A 95 8.41 4.37 10.93
N ARG A 96 9.50 3.95 10.26
CA ARG A 96 10.43 4.84 9.55
C ARG A 96 9.94 5.28 8.18
N ALA A 97 8.95 4.63 7.61
CA ALA A 97 8.38 5.01 6.33
C ALA A 97 7.76 6.41 6.39
N MET A 98 8.06 7.24 5.41
CA MET A 98 7.49 8.60 5.32
C MET A 98 6.01 8.58 4.98
N LYS A 99 5.55 7.53 4.28
CA LYS A 99 4.17 7.34 3.86
C LYS A 99 3.84 5.85 3.77
N CYS A 100 2.62 5.48 4.17
CA CYS A 100 2.09 4.14 3.98
C CYS A 100 0.88 4.20 3.04
N TYR A 101 0.95 3.46 1.94
CA TYR A 101 -0.18 3.25 1.05
C TYR A 101 -0.87 1.95 1.42
N ALA A 102 -2.19 1.95 1.49
CA ALA A 102 -2.97 0.74 1.71
C ALA A 102 -3.84 0.44 0.49
N ILE A 103 -3.73 -0.79 -0.04
CA ILE A 103 -4.63 -1.29 -1.08
C ILE A 103 -5.66 -2.21 -0.43
N LEU A 104 -6.92 -1.82 -0.51
CA LEU A 104 -8.06 -2.63 -0.09
C LEU A 104 -8.82 -3.09 -1.34
N ASN A 105 -8.80 -4.39 -1.62
CA ASN A 105 -9.37 -4.96 -2.84
C ASN A 105 -10.91 -5.02 -2.82
N ASP A 106 -11.52 -4.87 -1.64
CA ASP A 106 -12.95 -5.07 -1.38
C ASP A 106 -13.67 -3.76 -0.99
N VAL A 107 -12.96 -2.64 -1.02
CA VAL A 107 -13.55 -1.33 -0.73
C VAL A 107 -13.78 -0.58 -2.04
N VAL A 108 -15.05 -0.36 -2.36
CA VAL A 108 -15.48 0.59 -3.39
C VAL A 108 -15.92 1.86 -2.66
N ALA A 109 -15.05 2.86 -2.62
CA ALA A 109 -15.37 4.15 -2.07
C ALA A 109 -15.22 5.22 -3.15
N THR A 110 -16.17 6.12 -3.24
CA THR A 110 -16.06 7.28 -4.14
C THR A 110 -15.08 8.30 -3.55
N ARG A 111 -14.46 9.12 -4.40
CA ARG A 111 -13.54 10.15 -3.97
C ARG A 111 -14.18 11.11 -2.96
N ASP A 112 -15.47 11.42 -3.13
CA ASP A 112 -16.21 12.35 -2.29
C ASP A 112 -16.54 11.76 -0.92
N GLU A 113 -16.68 10.44 -0.81
CA GLU A 113 -16.83 9.76 0.48
C GLU A 113 -15.52 9.73 1.29
N LEU A 114 -14.38 9.72 0.61
CA LEU A 114 -13.06 9.69 1.23
C LEU A 114 -12.51 11.09 1.52
N PHE A 115 -12.87 12.07 0.68
CA PHE A 115 -12.44 13.47 0.76
C PHE A 115 -13.63 14.38 0.50
N PRO A 116 -14.48 14.64 1.50
CA PRO A 116 -15.56 15.62 1.34
C PRO A 116 -14.96 16.98 0.96
N PRO A 117 -15.61 17.74 0.06
CA PRO A 117 -15.15 19.08 -0.31
C PRO A 117 -15.05 19.99 0.93
N PRO A 118 -14.06 20.91 0.96
CA PRO A 118 -13.87 21.80 2.08
C PRO A 118 -15.15 22.63 2.35
N GLY A 119 -15.66 22.59 3.58
CA GLY A 119 -16.88 23.31 4.00
C GLY A 119 -18.14 22.44 4.10
N GLN A 120 -18.10 21.17 3.77
CA GLN A 120 -19.11 20.21 4.18
C GLN A 120 -18.56 19.47 5.40
N ASP A 121 -19.08 19.79 6.58
CA ASP A 121 -18.82 19.03 7.78
C ASP A 121 -19.11 17.56 7.47
N ALA A 122 -18.15 16.69 7.74
CA ALA A 122 -18.38 15.25 7.71
C ALA A 122 -19.66 15.00 8.51
N PRO A 123 -20.65 14.27 7.96
CA PRO A 123 -21.91 14.05 8.67
C PRO A 123 -21.58 13.57 10.07
N ASN A 124 -22.11 14.26 11.10
CA ASN A 124 -21.89 13.98 12.52
C ASN A 124 -22.11 12.47 12.75
N ASN A 125 -21.02 11.72 12.71
CA ASN A 125 -21.04 10.27 12.62
C ASN A 125 -20.86 9.64 14.01
N SER A 126 -21.62 10.08 14.98
CA SER A 126 -21.82 9.30 16.21
C SER A 126 -22.59 7.99 15.97
N GLN A 127 -23.12 7.76 14.74
CA GLN A 127 -23.91 6.57 14.38
C GLN A 127 -23.52 5.83 13.09
N ARG A 128 -22.57 6.32 12.29
CA ARG A 128 -22.09 5.60 11.10
C ARG A 128 -20.61 5.26 11.27
N ARG A 129 -20.34 4.15 11.93
CA ARG A 129 -19.05 3.48 11.79
C ARG A 129 -18.92 3.03 10.32
N PRO A 130 -17.82 3.32 9.62
CA PRO A 130 -17.62 2.91 8.25
C PRO A 130 -17.80 1.40 8.12
N SER A 131 -18.45 0.94 7.05
CA SER A 131 -18.78 -0.47 6.79
C SER A 131 -17.56 -1.41 6.71
N TRP A 132 -16.36 -0.84 6.55
CA TRP A 132 -15.10 -1.60 6.57
C TRP A 132 -14.68 -2.07 7.98
N MET A 133 -15.35 -1.61 9.03
CA MET A 133 -15.08 -2.04 10.40
C MET A 133 -15.70 -3.42 10.71
N TYR A 134 -16.52 -3.97 9.81
CA TYR A 134 -17.12 -5.30 9.92
C TYR A 134 -16.91 -6.09 8.63
N PRO A 135 -16.17 -7.24 8.64
CA PRO A 135 -15.78 -7.97 7.46
C PRO A 135 -16.90 -8.77 6.75
N HIS A 136 -18.16 -8.64 7.13
CA HIS A 136 -19.24 -9.45 6.56
C HIS A 136 -20.54 -8.66 6.37
N HIS A 137 -20.69 -7.95 5.23
CA HIS A 137 -22.02 -7.80 4.59
C HIS A 137 -21.83 -7.33 3.15
N LYS A 138 -22.08 -8.26 2.22
CA LYS A 138 -22.23 -7.97 0.79
C LYS A 138 -23.56 -7.26 0.57
N ASN A 139 -23.54 -6.06 -0.01
CA ASN A 139 -24.73 -5.40 -0.52
C ASN A 139 -24.66 -5.40 -2.06
N PRO A 140 -25.61 -6.04 -2.78
CA PRO A 140 -25.49 -6.31 -4.22
C PRO A 140 -25.98 -5.20 -5.18
N HIS A 141 -26.29 -4.01 -4.72
CA HIS A 141 -26.84 -2.96 -5.58
C HIS A 141 -26.17 -1.59 -5.37
N SER A 142 -25.11 -1.31 -6.12
CA SER A 142 -24.81 0.05 -6.56
C SER A 142 -23.80 0.03 -7.72
N SER A 143 -24.14 0.73 -8.74
CA SER A 143 -23.54 0.83 -10.05
C SER A 143 -22.33 1.75 -10.09
N THR A 144 -21.34 1.34 -10.86
CA THR A 144 -20.15 2.00 -11.42
C THR A 144 -19.08 2.54 -10.46
N PRO A 145 -17.88 1.93 -10.50
CA PRO A 145 -16.71 2.41 -9.77
C PRO A 145 -15.84 3.31 -10.64
N VAL A 146 -15.47 4.47 -10.11
CA VAL A 146 -14.32 5.23 -10.60
C VAL A 146 -13.28 5.18 -9.49
N GLY A 147 -12.34 4.23 -9.61
CA GLY A 147 -11.30 4.00 -8.59
C GLY A 147 -10.01 4.75 -8.90
N GLY A 148 -9.55 5.56 -7.96
CA GLY A 148 -8.20 6.09 -7.89
C GLY A 148 -7.58 5.80 -6.52
N PRO A 149 -6.24 5.81 -6.40
CA PRO A 149 -5.57 5.48 -5.14
C PRO A 149 -5.79 6.52 -4.05
N VAL A 150 -5.97 6.04 -2.85
CA VAL A 150 -6.17 6.83 -1.64
C VAL A 150 -4.94 6.70 -0.73
N VAL A 151 -4.41 7.81 -0.24
CA VAL A 151 -3.08 7.90 0.39
C VAL A 151 -3.14 8.40 1.83
N GLY A 152 -2.47 7.74 2.77
CA GLY A 152 -2.30 8.17 4.16
C GLY A 152 -0.86 8.15 4.66
N ARG A 153 -0.60 8.95 5.67
CA ARG A 153 0.70 9.08 6.34
C ARG A 153 0.78 8.15 7.53
N CYS A 154 1.78 7.26 7.57
CA CYS A 154 2.20 6.68 8.84
C CYS A 154 2.91 7.75 9.66
N LYS A 155 2.25 8.32 10.66
CA LYS A 155 2.95 9.02 11.73
C LYS A 155 3.14 8.05 12.89
N SER A 156 4.37 8.07 13.43
CA SER A 156 4.84 7.44 14.67
C SER A 156 3.74 6.82 15.54
N LEU A 157 3.80 5.50 15.68
CA LEU A 157 2.98 4.72 16.62
C LEU A 157 3.46 4.92 18.06
N SER A 158 3.37 6.14 18.57
CA SER A 158 3.26 6.37 19.99
C SER A 158 1.77 6.34 20.36
N ARG A 159 1.22 5.13 20.57
CA ARG A 159 -0.17 4.76 20.84
C ARG A 159 -1.09 4.80 19.61
N PRO A 160 -1.93 3.77 19.39
CA PRO A 160 -2.76 3.67 18.21
C PRO A 160 -3.97 4.58 18.32
N THR A 161 -3.89 5.76 17.75
CA THR A 161 -5.07 6.47 17.29
C THR A 161 -5.18 6.22 15.79
N MET A 162 -6.17 5.43 15.40
CA MET A 162 -6.45 4.93 14.05
C MET A 162 -6.85 6.02 13.04
N SER A 163 -6.20 7.16 12.99
CA SER A 163 -6.68 8.28 12.18
C SER A 163 -5.86 8.59 10.92
N ASN A 164 -4.92 7.72 10.50
CA ASN A 164 -4.02 8.08 9.40
C ASN A 164 -3.76 6.94 8.38
N PHE A 165 -4.75 6.10 8.10
CA PHE A 165 -4.68 5.17 6.98
C PHE A 165 -5.38 5.74 5.77
N THR A 166 -4.77 5.67 4.63
CA THR A 166 -5.36 6.04 3.37
C THR A 166 -5.33 4.86 2.38
N THR A 167 -6.44 4.64 1.74
CA THR A 167 -6.75 3.44 0.97
C THR A 167 -6.54 3.66 -0.53
N VAL A 168 -5.93 2.70 -1.20
CA VAL A 168 -5.81 2.65 -2.66
C VAL A 168 -6.80 1.63 -3.19
N THR A 169 -7.78 2.05 -3.99
CA THR A 169 -8.70 1.14 -4.67
C THR A 169 -8.17 0.83 -6.06
N GLY A 170 -8.00 -0.45 -6.36
CA GLY A 170 -7.62 -0.92 -7.69
C GLY A 170 -8.88 -1.19 -8.52
N SER A 171 -8.94 -0.60 -9.72
CA SER A 171 -9.87 -1.04 -10.76
C SER A 171 -9.15 -2.03 -11.65
N THR A 172 -9.78 -3.15 -11.90
CA THR A 172 -9.50 -4.06 -13.03
C THR A 172 -10.03 -3.46 -14.30
#